data_ed7910b6aae6dbf33909017b08d7b21d
#
_entry.id   ed7910b6aae6dbf33909017b08d7b21d
#
_cell.length_a   1.000
_cell.length_b   1.000
_cell.length_c   1.000
_cell.angle_alpha   90.00
_cell.angle_beta   90.00
_cell.angle_gamma   90.00
#
_symmetry.space_group_name_H-M   'P 1'
#
loop_
_entity.id
_entity.type
_entity.pdbx_description
1 polymer ?
#
loop_
_entity_poly.entity_id
_entity_poly.type
_entity_poly.pdbx_seq_one_letter_code
_entity_poly.pdbx_strand_id
1 'polypeptide(L)'
;MVAATGSLWHDLLFAGKIPLPSSSLFEEHFGIPSEDMRKILEVALSKGGEFSEIFFEYRIANSIRMEEDIIKESSENVSLGVGIRVLKGEQTGYGFTNDLTFEKIKQATLTAAAISSGSGNIHASGLKEKKIGHQFYDLNLPLHTMKLDSKINLVRKAYAAAQSFDSRITKVQAHLADEIQYVTIANSEGLLVSDARPQVRLMAVATAEDGKNRNTGFYSGGGRVGLDYFQKERTPKQIGERAAKEAVTLLSAVDPVAGEQPVVLGSGQSGVMIHEAVGHPLEADGNRKKTSIMWDKLGKQVANPIVTIYDDATLPHYRGSLNVDDEGTPTKKTLLIEQGKLVGYLQDRLSAKLMKTEANGHGRRETYQNIPIPRMCNTILARGDADPEEIVRSVKKGFYAATYQGGQVQDSGKF
;
A
#
# COMPACT_ATOMS: atom_id res chain seq x y z
N MET A 1 -0.48 -30.06 19.52
CA MET A 1 -0.57 -28.98 20.51
C MET A 1 -0.77 -27.59 19.89
N VAL A 2 -0.93 -27.48 18.55
CA VAL A 2 -1.15 -26.21 17.80
C VAL A 2 -2.64 -25.82 17.68
N ALA A 3 -3.54 -26.79 17.91
CA ALA A 3 -4.99 -26.54 17.79
C ALA A 3 -5.63 -25.81 18.98
N ALA A 4 -4.97 -25.71 20.12
CA ALA A 4 -5.50 -25.05 21.33
C ALA A 4 -5.16 -23.55 21.40
N THR A 5 -4.23 -23.06 20.59
CA THR A 5 -3.83 -21.64 20.57
C THR A 5 -4.78 -20.76 19.78
N GLY A 6 -5.47 -21.30 18.76
CA GLY A 6 -6.38 -20.52 17.89
C GLY A 6 -7.59 -19.92 18.63
N SER A 7 -8.11 -20.56 19.68
CA SER A 7 -9.28 -20.04 20.40
C SER A 7 -8.92 -18.94 21.41
N LEU A 8 -7.76 -18.99 22.03
CA LEU A 8 -7.24 -17.93 22.91
C LEU A 8 -6.96 -16.63 22.16
N TRP A 9 -6.65 -16.72 20.88
CA TRP A 9 -6.42 -15.58 19.98
C TRP A 9 -7.67 -14.80 19.65
N HIS A 10 -8.73 -15.53 19.35
CA HIS A 10 -10.04 -14.95 19.09
C HIS A 10 -10.48 -14.09 20.28
N ASP A 11 -10.28 -14.57 21.50
CA ASP A 11 -10.73 -13.88 22.71
C ASP A 11 -9.86 -12.67 23.09
N LEU A 12 -8.55 -12.69 22.83
CA LEU A 12 -7.64 -11.56 23.08
C LEU A 12 -7.81 -10.42 22.06
N LEU A 13 -8.06 -10.75 20.81
CA LEU A 13 -8.35 -9.76 19.76
C LEU A 13 -9.75 -9.15 19.95
N PHE A 14 -10.71 -9.89 20.54
CA PHE A 14 -12.06 -9.41 20.86
C PHE A 14 -12.13 -8.56 22.13
N ALA A 15 -11.09 -8.52 22.96
CA ALA A 15 -11.06 -7.70 24.18
C ALA A 15 -10.90 -6.19 23.94
N GLY A 16 -10.99 -5.72 22.71
CA GLY A 16 -11.23 -4.31 22.38
C GLY A 16 -10.01 -3.39 22.33
N LYS A 17 -8.79 -3.93 22.45
CA LYS A 17 -7.58 -3.14 22.23
C LYS A 17 -6.70 -3.85 21.22
N ILE A 18 -6.44 -3.19 20.10
CA ILE A 18 -5.32 -3.57 19.23
C ILE A 18 -4.07 -3.46 20.11
N PRO A 19 -3.31 -4.53 20.31
CA PRO A 19 -2.06 -4.41 21.05
C PRO A 19 -1.20 -3.39 20.31
N LEU A 20 -0.64 -2.44 21.05
CA LEU A 20 0.35 -1.54 20.48
C LEU A 20 1.48 -2.38 19.90
N PRO A 21 2.00 -2.08 18.72
CA PRO A 21 3.11 -2.81 18.15
C PRO A 21 4.28 -2.71 19.12
N SER A 22 4.61 -3.82 19.74
CA SER A 22 5.82 -3.98 20.52
C SER A 22 6.67 -5.05 19.85
N SER A 23 7.98 -5.00 20.05
CA SER A 23 8.88 -6.06 19.60
C SER A 23 8.52 -7.40 20.20
N SER A 24 7.81 -7.38 21.32
CA SER A 24 7.28 -8.56 22.02
C SER A 24 6.06 -9.19 21.36
N LEU A 25 5.41 -8.55 20.35
CA LEU A 25 4.22 -9.11 19.72
C LEU A 25 4.43 -10.56 19.27
N PHE A 26 5.50 -10.83 18.50
CA PHE A 26 5.79 -12.18 18.02
C PHE A 26 6.37 -13.08 19.11
N GLU A 27 7.04 -12.54 20.11
CA GLU A 27 7.49 -13.26 21.29
C GLU A 27 6.31 -13.68 22.18
N GLU A 28 5.47 -12.74 22.58
CA GLU A 28 4.34 -12.98 23.49
C GLU A 28 3.28 -13.88 22.88
N HIS A 29 3.04 -13.72 21.60
CA HIS A 29 1.95 -14.36 20.93
C HIS A 29 2.35 -15.60 20.13
N PHE A 30 3.53 -15.64 19.55
CA PHE A 30 3.98 -16.76 18.71
C PHE A 30 5.18 -17.50 19.30
N GLY A 31 5.67 -17.08 20.46
CA GLY A 31 6.78 -17.73 21.16
C GLY A 31 8.11 -17.61 20.42
N ILE A 32 8.33 -16.51 19.69
CA ILE A 32 9.57 -16.26 18.93
C ILE A 32 10.36 -15.14 19.60
N PRO A 33 11.26 -15.46 20.53
CA PRO A 33 12.05 -14.46 21.22
C PRO A 33 13.09 -13.80 20.30
N SER A 34 13.49 -12.59 20.63
CA SER A 34 14.49 -11.83 19.85
C SER A 34 15.83 -12.56 19.70
N GLU A 35 16.21 -13.41 20.68
CA GLU A 35 17.41 -14.24 20.60
C GLU A 35 17.30 -15.30 19.50
N ASP A 36 16.13 -15.89 19.27
CA ASP A 36 15.93 -16.85 18.18
C ASP A 36 15.91 -16.14 16.81
N MET A 37 15.37 -14.92 16.75
CA MET A 37 15.49 -14.08 15.53
C MET A 37 16.98 -13.82 15.22
N ARG A 38 17.81 -13.51 16.22
CA ARG A 38 19.25 -13.30 16.06
C ARG A 38 19.95 -14.57 15.53
N LYS A 39 19.63 -15.75 16.10
CA LYS A 39 20.17 -17.03 15.62
C LYS A 39 19.80 -17.32 14.16
N ILE A 40 18.55 -17.02 13.77
CA ILE A 40 18.08 -17.16 12.37
C ILE A 40 18.89 -16.24 11.45
N LEU A 41 19.13 -14.99 11.84
CA LEU A 41 19.95 -14.05 11.05
C LEU A 41 21.41 -14.55 10.89
N GLU A 42 21.98 -15.18 11.90
CA GLU A 42 23.31 -15.80 11.80
C GLU A 42 23.32 -17.00 10.84
N VAL A 43 22.31 -17.87 10.92
CA VAL A 43 22.13 -18.96 9.95
C VAL A 43 22.02 -18.42 8.53
N ALA A 44 21.30 -17.32 8.33
CA ALA A 44 21.15 -16.67 7.03
C ALA A 44 22.50 -16.20 6.45
N LEU A 45 23.41 -15.71 7.30
CA LEU A 45 24.73 -15.24 6.88
C LEU A 45 25.78 -16.35 6.75
N SER A 46 25.52 -17.55 7.25
CA SER A 46 26.52 -18.63 7.40
C SER A 46 27.21 -19.08 6.13
N LYS A 47 26.59 -18.85 4.96
CA LYS A 47 27.12 -19.17 3.62
C LYS A 47 27.74 -17.98 2.90
N GLY A 48 28.07 -16.90 3.59
CA GLY A 48 28.76 -15.74 3.02
C GLY A 48 27.82 -14.65 2.50
N GLY A 49 26.59 -14.58 2.99
CA GLY A 49 25.71 -13.42 2.83
C GLY A 49 26.32 -12.16 3.48
N GLU A 50 26.05 -10.99 2.91
CA GLU A 50 26.54 -9.69 3.41
C GLU A 50 25.54 -8.99 4.32
N PHE A 51 24.27 -9.31 4.17
CA PHE A 51 23.15 -8.77 4.94
C PHE A 51 22.02 -9.80 4.97
N SER A 52 21.33 -9.87 6.11
CA SER A 52 20.10 -10.67 6.23
C SER A 52 19.02 -9.90 6.98
N GLU A 53 17.78 -10.20 6.66
CA GLU A 53 16.61 -9.69 7.37
C GLU A 53 15.52 -10.74 7.49
N ILE A 54 14.69 -10.56 8.50
CA ILE A 54 13.49 -11.34 8.77
C ILE A 54 12.31 -10.39 8.77
N PHE A 55 11.23 -10.77 8.08
CA PHE A 55 9.98 -10.06 8.07
C PHE A 55 8.87 -11.00 8.53
N PHE A 56 8.38 -10.80 9.75
CA PHE A 56 7.19 -11.46 10.25
C PHE A 56 5.96 -10.68 9.90
N GLU A 57 4.92 -11.38 9.48
CA GLU A 57 3.62 -10.81 9.14
C GLU A 57 2.48 -11.60 9.80
N TYR A 58 1.57 -10.89 10.46
CA TYR A 58 0.27 -11.37 10.85
C TYR A 58 -0.78 -10.39 10.35
N ARG A 59 -1.67 -10.86 9.49
CA ARG A 59 -2.66 -10.01 8.81
C ARG A 59 -4.06 -10.62 8.96
N ILE A 60 -5.02 -9.80 9.36
CA ILE A 60 -6.44 -10.13 9.40
C ILE A 60 -7.14 -9.19 8.43
N ALA A 61 -7.83 -9.74 7.43
CA ALA A 61 -8.52 -8.99 6.41
C ALA A 61 -9.97 -9.45 6.29
N ASN A 62 -10.91 -8.52 6.32
CA ASN A 62 -12.33 -8.76 6.15
C ASN A 62 -12.80 -8.19 4.81
N SER A 63 -13.75 -8.87 4.18
CA SER A 63 -14.39 -8.47 2.94
C SER A 63 -15.88 -8.73 3.02
N ILE A 64 -16.69 -7.71 2.73
CA ILE A 64 -18.16 -7.82 2.68
C ILE A 64 -18.63 -7.21 1.37
N ARG A 65 -19.29 -8.01 0.53
CA ARG A 65 -19.82 -7.57 -0.77
C ARG A 65 -21.33 -7.78 -0.84
N MET A 66 -22.02 -6.73 -1.26
CA MET A 66 -23.46 -6.73 -1.50
C MET A 66 -23.74 -6.47 -2.97
N GLU A 67 -24.67 -7.22 -3.52
CA GLU A 67 -25.17 -7.12 -4.89
C GLU A 67 -26.58 -7.68 -4.94
N GLU A 68 -27.45 -7.15 -5.81
CA GLU A 68 -28.85 -7.62 -5.93
C GLU A 68 -29.59 -7.66 -4.59
N ASP A 69 -29.39 -6.65 -3.76
CA ASP A 69 -29.99 -6.48 -2.43
C ASP A 69 -29.65 -7.58 -1.41
N ILE A 70 -28.66 -8.42 -1.70
CA ILE A 70 -28.20 -9.49 -0.79
C ILE A 70 -26.70 -9.43 -0.56
N ILE A 71 -26.27 -9.89 0.61
CA ILE A 71 -24.85 -10.09 0.88
C ILE A 71 -24.38 -11.34 0.14
N LYS A 72 -23.60 -11.16 -0.91
CA LYS A 72 -23.04 -12.26 -1.72
C LYS A 72 -21.79 -12.86 -1.09
N GLU A 73 -21.06 -12.07 -0.31
CA GLU A 73 -19.82 -12.49 0.31
C GLU A 73 -19.64 -11.81 1.66
N SER A 74 -19.22 -12.58 2.64
CA SER A 74 -18.70 -12.10 3.92
C SER A 74 -17.59 -13.05 4.34
N SER A 75 -16.36 -12.59 4.28
CA SER A 75 -15.17 -13.42 4.56
C SER A 75 -14.22 -12.72 5.53
N GLU A 76 -13.54 -13.51 6.34
CA GLU A 76 -12.37 -13.13 7.09
C GLU A 76 -11.21 -14.03 6.67
N ASN A 77 -10.10 -13.42 6.31
CA ASN A 77 -8.87 -14.10 5.93
C ASN A 77 -7.76 -13.76 6.90
N VAL A 78 -7.12 -14.79 7.45
CA VAL A 78 -5.97 -14.65 8.33
C VAL A 78 -4.74 -15.18 7.62
N SER A 79 -3.70 -14.35 7.51
CA SER A 79 -2.40 -14.71 6.96
C SER A 79 -1.34 -14.53 8.05
N LEU A 80 -0.52 -15.57 8.25
CA LEU A 80 0.58 -15.58 9.22
C LEU A 80 1.78 -16.23 8.56
N GLY A 81 2.95 -15.61 8.70
CA GLY A 81 4.18 -16.20 8.20
C GLY A 81 5.40 -15.31 8.39
N VAL A 82 6.50 -15.81 7.88
CA VAL A 82 7.81 -15.16 7.93
C VAL A 82 8.54 -15.31 6.61
N GLY A 83 9.14 -14.21 6.14
CA GLY A 83 10.06 -14.19 5.02
C GLY A 83 11.47 -13.83 5.48
N ILE A 84 12.46 -14.54 4.96
CA ILE A 84 13.87 -14.33 5.24
C ILE A 84 14.58 -13.95 3.95
N ARG A 85 15.32 -12.84 3.96
CA ARG A 85 16.10 -12.36 2.82
C ARG A 85 17.59 -12.36 3.16
N VAL A 86 18.40 -12.77 2.20
CA VAL A 86 19.86 -12.68 2.24
C VAL A 86 20.32 -11.91 1.01
N LEU A 87 21.18 -10.92 1.21
CA LEU A 87 21.83 -10.15 0.14
C LEU A 87 23.30 -10.51 0.03
N LYS A 88 23.79 -10.67 -1.22
CA LYS A 88 25.20 -10.77 -1.56
C LYS A 88 25.47 -10.05 -2.87
N GLY A 89 26.15 -8.91 -2.80
CA GLY A 89 26.31 -8.02 -3.96
C GLY A 89 24.94 -7.60 -4.51
N GLU A 90 24.66 -7.95 -5.77
CA GLU A 90 23.36 -7.70 -6.43
C GLU A 90 22.34 -8.84 -6.26
N GLN A 91 22.80 -9.97 -5.73
CA GLN A 91 21.97 -11.17 -5.60
C GLN A 91 21.10 -11.12 -4.35
N THR A 92 19.90 -11.63 -4.48
CA THR A 92 18.94 -11.77 -3.39
C THR A 92 18.53 -13.24 -3.26
N GLY A 93 18.79 -13.84 -2.11
CA GLY A 93 18.22 -15.11 -1.70
C GLY A 93 16.98 -14.88 -0.85
N TYR A 94 15.96 -15.69 -1.06
CA TYR A 94 14.70 -15.59 -0.32
C TYR A 94 14.14 -16.95 0.05
N GLY A 95 13.63 -17.07 1.27
CA GLY A 95 12.89 -18.24 1.74
C GLY A 95 11.79 -17.79 2.69
N PHE A 96 10.68 -18.49 2.71
CA PHE A 96 9.54 -18.16 3.55
C PHE A 96 8.83 -19.40 4.07
N THR A 97 8.06 -19.22 5.14
CA THR A 97 7.21 -20.27 5.72
C THR A 97 6.06 -19.65 6.52
N ASN A 98 4.94 -20.36 6.57
CA ASN A 98 3.83 -20.06 7.48
C ASN A 98 3.83 -20.91 8.75
N ASP A 99 4.77 -21.84 8.88
CA ASP A 99 5.03 -22.60 10.11
C ASP A 99 6.13 -21.88 10.89
N LEU A 100 5.75 -21.26 12.02
CA LEU A 100 6.62 -20.42 12.83
C LEU A 100 7.45 -21.24 13.86
N THR A 101 7.52 -22.56 13.76
CA THR A 101 8.47 -23.34 14.53
C THR A 101 9.91 -23.00 14.13
N PHE A 102 10.82 -22.93 15.10
CA PHE A 102 12.22 -22.57 14.85
C PHE A 102 12.86 -23.40 13.72
N GLU A 103 12.60 -24.72 13.69
CA GLU A 103 13.14 -25.60 12.67
C GLU A 103 12.63 -25.30 11.25
N LYS A 104 11.36 -24.91 11.09
CA LYS A 104 10.80 -24.52 9.79
C LYS A 104 11.32 -23.18 9.32
N ILE A 105 11.42 -22.21 10.25
CA ILE A 105 12.05 -20.92 9.94
C ILE A 105 13.51 -21.13 9.53
N LYS A 106 14.27 -21.98 10.25
CA LYS A 106 15.64 -22.33 9.91
C LYS A 106 15.77 -23.00 8.53
N GLN A 107 14.83 -23.87 8.14
CA GLN A 107 14.81 -24.46 6.80
C GLN A 107 14.61 -23.40 5.71
N ALA A 108 13.64 -22.49 5.87
CA ALA A 108 13.43 -21.36 4.99
C ALA A 108 14.67 -20.45 4.90
N THR A 109 15.34 -20.25 6.05
CA THR A 109 16.59 -19.48 6.14
C THR A 109 17.71 -20.10 5.34
N LEU A 110 17.88 -21.42 5.43
CA LEU A 110 18.91 -22.14 4.66
C LEU A 110 18.64 -22.08 3.14
N THR A 111 17.37 -22.02 2.73
CA THR A 111 16.99 -21.77 1.33
C THR A 111 17.42 -20.37 0.90
N ALA A 112 17.16 -19.34 1.71
CA ALA A 112 17.62 -17.98 1.41
C ALA A 112 19.16 -17.87 1.40
N ALA A 113 19.85 -18.54 2.32
CA ALA A 113 21.31 -18.54 2.42
C ALA A 113 21.98 -19.22 1.22
N ALA A 114 21.28 -20.12 0.50
CA ALA A 114 21.82 -20.86 -0.65
C ALA A 114 22.17 -19.98 -1.86
N ILE A 115 21.81 -18.67 -1.87
CA ILE A 115 22.26 -17.70 -2.87
C ILE A 115 23.78 -17.54 -2.91
N SER A 116 24.45 -17.87 -1.84
CA SER A 116 25.90 -17.80 -1.70
C SER A 116 26.49 -19.18 -1.34
N SER A 117 27.66 -19.48 -1.88
CA SER A 117 28.46 -20.65 -1.55
C SER A 117 29.79 -20.20 -0.97
N GLY A 118 29.97 -20.34 0.33
CA GLY A 118 31.20 -19.93 1.01
C GLY A 118 31.05 -20.00 2.52
N SER A 119 32.09 -19.64 3.26
CA SER A 119 32.03 -19.43 4.71
C SER A 119 31.65 -17.99 5.01
N GLY A 120 30.67 -17.79 5.85
CA GLY A 120 30.29 -16.46 6.31
C GLY A 120 31.25 -15.98 7.40
N ASN A 121 31.83 -14.79 7.22
CA ASN A 121 32.63 -14.10 8.22
C ASN A 121 31.88 -12.93 8.87
N ILE A 122 30.61 -12.73 8.49
CA ILE A 122 29.75 -11.68 9.04
C ILE A 122 28.83 -12.29 10.08
N HIS A 123 28.81 -11.71 11.25
CA HIS A 123 27.93 -12.10 12.35
C HIS A 123 26.79 -11.11 12.50
N ALA A 124 25.62 -11.62 12.90
CA ALA A 124 24.49 -10.76 13.20
C ALA A 124 24.74 -9.98 14.51
N SER A 125 24.52 -8.68 14.46
CA SER A 125 24.57 -7.82 15.63
C SER A 125 23.46 -8.14 16.62
N GLY A 126 23.66 -7.84 17.90
CA GLY A 126 22.60 -7.93 18.90
C GLY A 126 21.41 -7.04 18.52
N LEU A 127 20.22 -7.62 18.55
CA LEU A 127 19.00 -6.89 18.19
C LEU A 127 18.69 -5.81 19.23
N LYS A 128 18.39 -4.61 18.75
CA LYS A 128 17.95 -3.47 19.57
C LYS A 128 16.61 -2.99 19.05
N GLU A 129 15.63 -2.95 19.93
CA GLU A 129 14.32 -2.41 19.60
C GLU A 129 14.44 -0.94 19.24
N LYS A 130 14.00 -0.58 18.04
CA LYS A 130 13.86 0.79 17.58
C LYS A 130 12.41 1.21 17.73
N LYS A 131 12.15 2.10 18.68
CA LYS A 131 10.83 2.71 18.83
C LYS A 131 10.55 3.62 17.62
N ILE A 132 9.36 3.48 17.07
CA ILE A 132 8.86 4.38 16.03
C ILE A 132 8.66 5.75 16.68
N GLY A 133 9.36 6.77 16.17
CA GLY A 133 9.33 8.13 16.74
C GLY A 133 8.12 8.98 16.31
N HIS A 134 7.26 8.43 15.44
CA HIS A 134 6.07 9.09 14.89
C HIS A 134 4.95 8.08 14.63
N GLN A 135 3.73 8.58 14.52
CA GLN A 135 2.55 7.75 14.29
C GLN A 135 1.64 8.45 13.29
N PHE A 136 1.53 7.89 12.07
CA PHE A 136 0.73 8.48 10.99
C PHE A 136 -0.69 7.92 10.90
N TYR A 137 -1.03 6.94 11.73
CA TYR A 137 -2.36 6.35 11.83
C TYR A 137 -2.66 5.94 13.27
N ASP A 138 -3.93 6.05 13.67
CA ASP A 138 -4.36 5.69 15.02
C ASP A 138 -4.45 4.16 15.17
N LEU A 139 -3.81 3.63 16.21
CA LEU A 139 -3.84 2.21 16.57
C LEU A 139 -4.96 1.85 17.54
N ASN A 140 -5.64 2.84 18.13
CA ASN A 140 -6.76 2.61 19.04
C ASN A 140 -8.09 2.37 18.29
N LEU A 141 -8.01 1.91 17.04
CA LEU A 141 -9.15 1.72 16.18
C LEU A 141 -9.82 0.36 16.44
N PRO A 142 -11.12 0.30 16.68
CA PRO A 142 -11.83 -0.96 16.96
C PRO A 142 -12.16 -1.76 15.68
N LEU A 143 -11.23 -1.92 14.73
CA LEU A 143 -11.48 -2.62 13.47
C LEU A 143 -11.93 -4.06 13.67
N HIS A 144 -11.34 -4.76 14.64
CA HIS A 144 -11.68 -6.17 14.92
C HIS A 144 -12.86 -6.33 15.86
N THR A 145 -13.18 -5.32 16.68
CA THR A 145 -14.26 -5.40 17.68
C THR A 145 -15.60 -4.93 17.14
N MET A 146 -15.61 -4.28 15.98
CA MET A 146 -16.88 -3.88 15.37
C MET A 146 -17.65 -5.10 14.91
N LYS A 147 -18.87 -5.25 15.42
CA LYS A 147 -19.78 -6.35 15.07
C LYS A 147 -20.01 -6.40 13.56
N LEU A 148 -20.08 -7.61 13.02
CA LEU A 148 -20.33 -7.86 11.59
C LEU A 148 -21.57 -7.11 11.09
N ASP A 149 -22.65 -7.08 11.86
CA ASP A 149 -23.87 -6.34 11.50
C ASP A 149 -23.63 -4.84 11.29
N SER A 150 -22.74 -4.23 12.07
CA SER A 150 -22.36 -2.83 11.90
C SER A 150 -21.61 -2.59 10.59
N LYS A 151 -20.73 -3.51 10.21
CA LYS A 151 -20.01 -3.48 8.92
C LYS A 151 -20.97 -3.67 7.75
N ILE A 152 -21.87 -4.66 7.85
CA ILE A 152 -22.95 -4.93 6.87
C ILE A 152 -23.83 -3.68 6.69
N ASN A 153 -24.16 -2.97 7.77
CA ASN A 153 -24.98 -1.76 7.71
C ASN A 153 -24.31 -0.62 6.91
N LEU A 154 -22.98 -0.49 6.96
CA LEU A 154 -22.25 0.47 6.10
C LEU A 154 -22.41 0.13 4.62
N VAL A 155 -22.28 -1.15 4.27
CA VAL A 155 -22.43 -1.65 2.89
C VAL A 155 -23.87 -1.43 2.41
N ARG A 156 -24.87 -1.80 3.22
CA ARG A 156 -26.30 -1.59 2.91
C ARG A 156 -26.63 -0.12 2.67
N LYS A 157 -26.11 0.78 3.49
CA LYS A 157 -26.34 2.22 3.32
C LYS A 157 -25.75 2.76 2.01
N ALA A 158 -24.55 2.30 1.63
CA ALA A 158 -23.93 2.70 0.35
C ALA A 158 -24.72 2.13 -0.84
N TYR A 159 -25.10 0.85 -0.75
CA TYR A 159 -25.94 0.18 -1.75
C TYR A 159 -27.27 0.90 -1.96
N ALA A 160 -28.05 1.10 -0.88
CA ALA A 160 -29.37 1.72 -0.95
C ALA A 160 -29.30 3.16 -1.49
N ALA A 161 -28.28 3.92 -1.10
CA ALA A 161 -28.07 5.28 -1.60
C ALA A 161 -27.79 5.33 -3.11
N ALA A 162 -27.01 4.36 -3.62
CA ALA A 162 -26.78 4.25 -5.05
C ALA A 162 -28.02 3.80 -5.82
N GLN A 163 -28.70 2.75 -5.31
CA GLN A 163 -29.89 2.16 -5.96
C GLN A 163 -31.05 3.15 -6.05
N SER A 164 -31.27 3.96 -5.03
CA SER A 164 -32.38 4.93 -4.97
C SER A 164 -32.08 6.27 -5.64
N PHE A 165 -30.87 6.48 -6.18
CA PHE A 165 -30.44 7.77 -6.70
C PHE A 165 -31.19 8.21 -7.98
N ASP A 166 -31.42 7.26 -8.90
CA ASP A 166 -32.10 7.51 -10.18
C ASP A 166 -32.76 6.22 -10.67
N SER A 167 -33.92 6.30 -11.30
CA SER A 167 -34.66 5.15 -11.82
C SER A 167 -33.93 4.36 -12.91
N ARG A 168 -32.94 4.95 -13.54
CA ARG A 168 -32.08 4.31 -14.55
C ARG A 168 -30.96 3.45 -13.95
N ILE A 169 -30.77 3.48 -12.63
CA ILE A 169 -29.81 2.59 -11.97
C ILE A 169 -30.37 1.15 -11.96
N THR A 170 -29.76 0.29 -12.75
CA THR A 170 -30.19 -1.10 -12.94
C THR A 170 -29.41 -2.09 -12.12
N LYS A 171 -28.15 -1.77 -11.75
CA LYS A 171 -27.29 -2.64 -10.95
C LYS A 171 -26.40 -1.83 -10.02
N VAL A 172 -26.27 -2.32 -8.78
CA VAL A 172 -25.37 -1.76 -7.77
C VAL A 172 -24.55 -2.88 -7.13
N GLN A 173 -23.29 -2.61 -6.90
CA GLN A 173 -22.40 -3.37 -6.02
C GLN A 173 -21.85 -2.43 -4.94
N ALA A 174 -21.86 -2.88 -3.69
CA ALA A 174 -21.20 -2.18 -2.61
C ALA A 174 -20.26 -3.15 -1.89
N HIS A 175 -19.05 -2.69 -1.58
CA HIS A 175 -18.01 -3.52 -1.00
C HIS A 175 -17.26 -2.78 0.11
N LEU A 176 -17.18 -3.41 1.29
CA LEU A 176 -16.34 -2.99 2.39
C LEU A 176 -15.18 -3.97 2.54
N ALA A 177 -13.97 -3.45 2.56
CA ALA A 177 -12.77 -4.16 2.97
C ALA A 177 -12.14 -3.45 4.17
N ASP A 178 -11.80 -4.20 5.20
CA ASP A 178 -10.98 -3.70 6.31
C ASP A 178 -9.89 -4.72 6.64
N GLU A 179 -8.74 -4.22 7.05
CA GLU A 179 -7.63 -5.07 7.46
C GLU A 179 -6.79 -4.43 8.54
N ILE A 180 -6.09 -5.28 9.28
CA ILE A 180 -4.92 -4.90 10.05
C ILE A 180 -3.79 -5.85 9.76
N GLN A 181 -2.62 -5.27 9.50
CA GLN A 181 -1.37 -5.96 9.28
C GLN A 181 -0.42 -5.63 10.43
N TYR A 182 0.00 -6.64 11.18
CA TYR A 182 1.08 -6.55 12.16
C TYR A 182 2.36 -7.05 11.53
N VAL A 183 3.42 -6.28 11.65
CA VAL A 183 4.74 -6.65 11.15
C VAL A 183 5.80 -6.51 12.23
N THR A 184 6.78 -7.42 12.24
CA THR A 184 8.02 -7.27 12.99
C THR A 184 9.17 -7.55 12.05
N ILE A 185 10.13 -6.63 12.02
CA ILE A 185 11.28 -6.65 11.12
C ILE A 185 12.54 -6.68 11.97
N ALA A 186 13.39 -7.67 11.73
CA ALA A 186 14.72 -7.77 12.33
C ALA A 186 15.78 -7.91 11.24
N ASN A 187 16.97 -7.36 11.46
CA ASN A 187 18.07 -7.52 10.50
C ASN A 187 19.44 -7.73 11.17
N SER A 188 20.39 -8.20 10.37
CA SER A 188 21.75 -8.52 10.83
C SER A 188 22.57 -7.31 11.30
N GLU A 189 22.13 -6.08 11.03
CA GLU A 189 22.74 -4.85 11.54
C GLU A 189 22.23 -4.47 12.94
N GLY A 190 21.34 -5.29 13.52
CA GLY A 190 20.85 -5.13 14.89
C GLY A 190 19.51 -4.40 14.99
N LEU A 191 18.83 -4.12 13.88
CA LEU A 191 17.49 -3.55 13.90
C LEU A 191 16.47 -4.57 14.40
N LEU A 192 15.57 -4.12 15.27
CA LEU A 192 14.31 -4.78 15.60
C LEU A 192 13.24 -3.69 15.67
N VAL A 193 12.20 -3.79 14.85
CA VAL A 193 11.10 -2.81 14.80
C VAL A 193 9.78 -3.50 14.48
N SER A 194 8.71 -3.03 15.10
CA SER A 194 7.35 -3.53 14.87
C SER A 194 6.40 -2.39 14.51
N ASP A 195 5.40 -2.69 13.67
CA ASP A 195 4.37 -1.75 13.26
C ASP A 195 3.01 -2.47 13.16
N ALA A 196 1.91 -1.75 13.39
CA ALA A 196 0.57 -2.22 13.17
C ALA A 196 -0.15 -1.27 12.20
N ARG A 197 -0.66 -1.80 11.10
CA ARG A 197 -1.07 -1.04 9.92
C ARG A 197 -2.55 -1.27 9.62
N PRO A 198 -3.46 -0.44 10.17
CA PRO A 198 -4.87 -0.52 9.83
C PRO A 198 -5.13 -0.02 8.42
N GLN A 199 -6.15 -0.55 7.77
CA GLN A 199 -6.65 -0.04 6.50
C GLN A 199 -8.12 -0.36 6.32
N VAL A 200 -8.91 0.60 5.82
CA VAL A 200 -10.30 0.41 5.46
C VAL A 200 -10.61 1.00 4.10
N ARG A 201 -11.57 0.39 3.41
CA ARG A 201 -12.12 0.91 2.15
C ARG A 201 -13.58 0.52 2.01
N LEU A 202 -14.44 1.51 1.78
CA LEU A 202 -15.82 1.30 1.33
C LEU A 202 -15.95 1.85 -0.10
N MET A 203 -16.53 1.06 -0.99
CA MET A 203 -16.74 1.44 -2.38
C MET A 203 -18.14 1.08 -2.85
N ALA A 204 -18.63 1.84 -3.83
CA ALA A 204 -19.82 1.53 -4.60
C ALA A 204 -19.52 1.58 -6.09
N VAL A 205 -20.14 0.69 -6.82
CA VAL A 205 -20.18 0.65 -8.28
C VAL A 205 -21.66 0.63 -8.67
N ALA A 206 -22.09 1.57 -9.51
CA ALA A 206 -23.45 1.65 -9.99
C ALA A 206 -23.44 1.55 -11.53
N THR A 207 -24.38 0.80 -12.08
CA THR A 207 -24.62 0.73 -13.52
C THR A 207 -25.94 1.41 -13.84
N ALA A 208 -25.94 2.33 -14.79
CA ALA A 208 -27.13 2.98 -15.28
C ALA A 208 -27.41 2.57 -16.73
N GLU A 209 -28.70 2.46 -17.09
CA GLU A 209 -29.18 2.12 -18.43
C GLU A 209 -30.37 3.00 -18.81
N ASP A 210 -30.43 3.45 -20.05
CA ASP A 210 -31.55 4.22 -20.63
C ASP A 210 -32.19 3.54 -21.84
N GLY A 211 -31.97 2.24 -22.02
CA GLY A 211 -32.44 1.43 -23.14
C GLY A 211 -31.55 1.47 -24.37
N LYS A 212 -30.65 2.45 -24.49
CA LYS A 212 -29.65 2.58 -25.59
C LYS A 212 -28.23 2.49 -25.09
N ASN A 213 -27.96 3.18 -24.01
CA ASN A 213 -26.63 3.30 -23.43
C ASN A 213 -26.60 2.60 -22.06
N ARG A 214 -25.45 2.03 -21.76
CA ARG A 214 -25.15 1.43 -20.46
C ARG A 214 -23.80 1.95 -19.99
N ASN A 215 -23.76 2.55 -18.82
CA ASN A 215 -22.53 3.09 -18.25
C ASN A 215 -22.43 2.78 -16.77
N THR A 216 -21.18 2.74 -16.29
CA THR A 216 -20.85 2.41 -14.91
C THR A 216 -20.10 3.57 -14.27
N GLY A 217 -20.54 3.94 -13.07
CA GLY A 217 -19.84 4.89 -12.21
C GLY A 217 -19.27 4.20 -10.99
N PHE A 218 -18.21 4.76 -10.46
CA PHE A 218 -17.46 4.22 -9.35
C PHE A 218 -17.07 5.31 -8.35
N TYR A 219 -17.23 5.03 -7.06
CA TYR A 219 -16.68 5.90 -6.03
C TYR A 219 -16.27 5.13 -4.78
N SER A 220 -15.23 5.59 -4.09
CA SER A 220 -14.76 4.97 -2.85
C SER A 220 -14.21 5.97 -1.85
N GLY A 221 -14.14 5.55 -0.60
CA GLY A 221 -13.47 6.24 0.49
C GLY A 221 -12.76 5.27 1.41
N GLY A 222 -11.79 5.78 2.18
CA GLY A 222 -11.02 4.99 3.13
C GLY A 222 -9.58 5.47 3.25
N GLY A 223 -8.78 4.71 3.95
CA GLY A 223 -7.38 5.00 4.24
C GLY A 223 -6.89 4.19 5.43
N ARG A 224 -5.81 4.64 6.06
CA ARG A 224 -5.32 4.08 7.32
C ARG A 224 -6.07 4.69 8.51
N VAL A 225 -7.34 4.36 8.57
CA VAL A 225 -8.33 4.94 9.51
C VAL A 225 -9.25 3.84 10.03
N GLY A 226 -10.05 4.16 11.04
CA GLY A 226 -11.12 3.30 11.53
C GLY A 226 -12.41 3.42 10.72
N LEU A 227 -13.38 2.56 11.04
CA LEU A 227 -14.69 2.58 10.38
C LEU A 227 -15.53 3.82 10.74
N ASP A 228 -15.18 4.56 11.80
CA ASP A 228 -15.78 5.85 12.15
C ASP A 228 -15.52 6.95 11.11
N TYR A 229 -14.49 6.80 10.27
CA TYR A 229 -14.25 7.62 9.09
C TYR A 229 -15.51 7.75 8.22
N PHE A 230 -16.26 6.67 8.06
CA PHE A 230 -17.49 6.66 7.26
C PHE A 230 -18.69 7.34 7.94
N GLN A 231 -18.53 7.83 9.15
CA GLN A 231 -19.53 8.65 9.83
C GLN A 231 -19.22 10.16 9.73
N LYS A 232 -17.95 10.52 9.54
CA LYS A 232 -17.45 11.90 9.64
C LYS A 232 -17.03 12.47 8.29
N GLU A 233 -16.18 11.74 7.55
CA GLU A 233 -15.48 12.28 6.38
C GLU A 233 -16.17 11.93 5.06
N ARG A 234 -16.46 10.65 4.84
CA ARG A 234 -17.12 10.15 3.62
C ARG A 234 -18.19 9.14 3.98
N THR A 235 -19.40 9.60 4.11
CA THR A 235 -20.51 8.74 4.51
C THR A 235 -20.82 7.69 3.43
N PRO A 236 -21.37 6.51 3.81
CA PRO A 236 -21.80 5.51 2.86
C PRO A 236 -22.81 6.06 1.83
N LYS A 237 -23.68 6.99 2.27
CA LYS A 237 -24.62 7.69 1.40
C LYS A 237 -23.89 8.47 0.30
N GLN A 238 -22.92 9.29 0.67
CA GLN A 238 -22.13 10.05 -0.31
C GLN A 238 -21.37 9.14 -1.29
N ILE A 239 -20.88 7.98 -0.82
CA ILE A 239 -20.17 7.01 -1.66
C ILE A 239 -21.13 6.43 -2.70
N GLY A 240 -22.31 5.98 -2.28
CA GLY A 240 -23.34 5.43 -3.17
C GLY A 240 -23.84 6.46 -4.19
N GLU A 241 -24.24 7.64 -3.71
CA GLU A 241 -24.79 8.71 -4.57
C GLU A 241 -23.77 9.19 -5.61
N ARG A 242 -22.49 9.30 -5.26
CA ARG A 242 -21.46 9.72 -6.22
C ARG A 242 -21.23 8.69 -7.32
N ALA A 243 -21.17 7.40 -6.96
CA ALA A 243 -21.07 6.32 -7.94
C ALA A 243 -22.28 6.31 -8.91
N ALA A 244 -23.49 6.44 -8.37
CA ALA A 244 -24.69 6.48 -9.18
C ALA A 244 -24.76 7.74 -10.06
N LYS A 245 -24.40 8.91 -9.52
CA LYS A 245 -24.35 10.17 -10.27
C LYS A 245 -23.41 10.07 -11.47
N GLU A 246 -22.23 9.48 -11.29
CA GLU A 246 -21.26 9.27 -12.37
C GLU A 246 -21.85 8.37 -13.46
N ALA A 247 -22.44 7.21 -13.09
CA ALA A 247 -23.09 6.31 -14.04
C ALA A 247 -24.18 6.99 -14.87
N VAL A 248 -25.06 7.75 -14.20
CA VAL A 248 -26.15 8.48 -14.86
C VAL A 248 -25.62 9.60 -15.76
N THR A 249 -24.60 10.34 -15.34
CA THR A 249 -23.97 11.39 -16.13
C THR A 249 -23.38 10.82 -17.43
N LEU A 250 -22.74 9.65 -17.36
CA LEU A 250 -22.12 8.99 -18.51
C LEU A 250 -23.14 8.46 -19.54
N LEU A 251 -24.42 8.29 -19.20
CA LEU A 251 -25.44 7.89 -20.19
C LEU A 251 -25.61 8.93 -21.32
N SER A 252 -25.38 10.20 -21.03
CA SER A 252 -25.43 11.28 -22.00
C SER A 252 -24.04 11.69 -22.53
N ALA A 253 -23.01 10.91 -22.22
CA ALA A 253 -21.67 11.18 -22.70
C ALA A 253 -21.58 11.04 -24.21
N VAL A 254 -20.80 11.91 -24.82
CA VAL A 254 -20.47 11.89 -26.25
C VAL A 254 -19.02 11.58 -26.45
N ASP A 255 -18.66 10.97 -27.57
CA ASP A 255 -17.28 10.69 -27.91
C ASP A 255 -16.45 11.98 -27.98
N PRO A 256 -15.25 11.98 -27.35
CA PRO A 256 -14.38 13.14 -27.44
C PRO A 256 -13.83 13.33 -28.86
N VAL A 257 -13.50 14.58 -29.20
CA VAL A 257 -12.81 14.87 -30.45
C VAL A 257 -11.42 14.30 -30.42
N ALA A 258 -11.08 13.42 -31.36
CA ALA A 258 -9.74 12.85 -31.49
C ALA A 258 -8.70 13.92 -31.86
N GLY A 259 -7.48 13.75 -31.36
CA GLY A 259 -6.34 14.61 -31.67
C GLY A 259 -5.63 15.10 -30.43
N GLU A 260 -4.50 15.78 -30.64
CA GLU A 260 -3.71 16.39 -29.56
C GLU A 260 -4.41 17.67 -29.09
N GLN A 261 -4.69 17.75 -27.79
CA GLN A 261 -5.42 18.86 -27.19
C GLN A 261 -4.91 19.14 -25.77
N PRO A 262 -5.01 20.39 -25.29
CA PRO A 262 -4.82 20.69 -23.88
C PRO A 262 -5.80 19.91 -23.00
N VAL A 263 -5.28 19.35 -21.89
CA VAL A 263 -6.09 18.63 -20.90
C VAL A 263 -5.85 19.25 -19.54
N VAL A 264 -6.92 19.71 -18.89
CA VAL A 264 -6.89 20.09 -17.48
C VAL A 264 -7.30 18.88 -16.66
N LEU A 265 -6.43 18.48 -15.71
CA LEU A 265 -6.69 17.36 -14.81
C LEU A 265 -7.36 17.87 -13.54
N GLY A 266 -8.52 17.33 -13.19
CA GLY A 266 -9.14 17.54 -11.89
C GLY A 266 -8.29 16.93 -10.76
N SER A 267 -8.38 17.48 -9.56
CA SER A 267 -7.69 16.94 -8.39
C SER A 267 -8.27 15.56 -7.97
N GLY A 268 -7.51 14.81 -7.19
CA GLY A 268 -7.95 13.52 -6.63
C GLY A 268 -7.59 12.33 -7.52
N GLN A 269 -8.55 11.66 -8.12
CA GLN A 269 -8.31 10.45 -8.92
C GLN A 269 -7.41 10.67 -10.15
N SER A 270 -7.33 11.87 -10.67
CA SER A 270 -6.36 12.21 -11.72
C SER A 270 -4.90 12.07 -11.29
N GLY A 271 -4.64 11.95 -10.00
CA GLY A 271 -3.34 11.55 -9.44
C GLY A 271 -2.83 10.19 -9.96
N VAL A 272 -3.72 9.32 -10.47
CA VAL A 272 -3.32 8.06 -11.15
C VAL A 272 -2.37 8.35 -12.30
N MET A 273 -2.59 9.41 -13.08
CA MET A 273 -1.67 9.78 -14.16
C MET A 273 -0.26 10.08 -13.62
N ILE A 274 -0.14 10.79 -12.50
CA ILE A 274 1.16 11.08 -11.87
C ILE A 274 1.79 9.80 -11.31
N HIS A 275 0.98 8.92 -10.73
CA HIS A 275 1.40 7.60 -10.26
C HIS A 275 2.02 6.78 -11.40
N GLU A 276 1.34 6.69 -12.55
CA GLU A 276 1.80 5.90 -13.69
C GLU A 276 2.97 6.57 -14.45
N ALA A 277 2.83 7.87 -14.77
CA ALA A 277 3.80 8.56 -15.62
C ALA A 277 5.09 8.96 -14.88
N VAL A 278 5.05 9.08 -13.55
CA VAL A 278 6.19 9.54 -12.74
C VAL A 278 6.56 8.52 -11.67
N GLY A 279 5.60 8.05 -10.89
CA GLY A 279 5.85 7.19 -9.75
C GLY A 279 6.56 5.89 -10.13
N HIS A 280 5.97 5.07 -10.97
CA HIS A 280 6.59 3.81 -11.44
C HIS A 280 7.93 4.01 -12.16
N PRO A 281 8.07 4.97 -13.11
CA PRO A 281 9.37 5.22 -13.72
C PRO A 281 10.48 5.65 -12.77
N LEU A 282 10.15 6.11 -11.55
CA LEU A 282 11.12 6.52 -10.55
C LEU A 282 11.37 5.48 -9.45
N GLU A 283 10.82 4.27 -9.56
CA GLU A 283 11.22 3.13 -8.74
C GLU A 283 12.67 2.75 -9.07
N ALA A 284 13.53 2.70 -8.05
CA ALA A 284 14.98 2.66 -8.24
C ALA A 284 15.50 1.38 -8.87
N ASP A 285 14.81 0.25 -8.70
CA ASP A 285 15.24 -1.03 -9.28
C ASP A 285 15.15 -1.03 -10.81
N GLY A 286 14.13 -0.41 -11.41
CA GLY A 286 14.03 -0.18 -12.84
C GLY A 286 15.12 0.78 -13.36
N ASN A 287 15.39 1.82 -12.58
CA ASN A 287 16.44 2.81 -12.93
C ASN A 287 17.85 2.20 -12.83
N ARG A 288 18.12 1.44 -11.77
CA ARG A 288 19.38 0.71 -11.59
C ARG A 288 19.65 -0.30 -12.70
N LYS A 289 18.62 -1.03 -13.11
CA LYS A 289 18.68 -2.02 -14.21
C LYS A 289 18.63 -1.37 -15.59
N LYS A 290 18.48 -0.04 -15.69
CA LYS A 290 18.35 0.72 -16.93
C LYS A 290 17.15 0.33 -17.79
N THR A 291 16.08 -0.15 -17.17
CA THR A 291 14.83 -0.51 -17.85
C THR A 291 13.81 0.64 -17.82
N SER A 292 13.93 1.58 -16.87
CA SER A 292 13.10 2.78 -16.83
C SER A 292 13.60 3.84 -17.83
N ILE A 293 12.67 4.61 -18.44
CA ILE A 293 13.00 5.79 -19.27
C ILE A 293 13.70 6.91 -18.47
N MET A 294 13.66 6.84 -17.15
CA MET A 294 14.25 7.86 -16.25
C MET A 294 15.67 7.50 -15.77
N TRP A 295 16.24 6.37 -16.19
CA TRP A 295 17.49 5.81 -15.64
C TRP A 295 18.71 6.74 -15.74
N ASP A 296 18.78 7.60 -16.78
CA ASP A 296 19.89 8.54 -17.03
C ASP A 296 19.50 10.01 -16.83
N LYS A 297 18.35 10.27 -16.20
CA LYS A 297 17.76 11.62 -16.12
C LYS A 297 18.04 12.36 -14.82
N LEU A 298 18.68 11.72 -13.85
CA LEU A 298 19.02 12.39 -12.58
C LEU A 298 19.81 13.68 -12.84
N GLY A 299 19.32 14.78 -12.28
CA GLY A 299 19.87 16.12 -12.48
C GLY A 299 19.42 16.83 -13.76
N LYS A 300 18.65 16.17 -14.66
CA LYS A 300 18.15 16.75 -15.90
C LYS A 300 16.73 17.30 -15.76
N GLN A 301 16.38 18.25 -16.61
CA GLN A 301 15.01 18.75 -16.74
C GLN A 301 14.15 17.69 -17.43
N VAL A 302 13.09 17.23 -16.76
CA VAL A 302 12.17 16.19 -17.22
C VAL A 302 10.73 16.66 -17.29
N ALA A 303 10.44 17.82 -16.70
CA ALA A 303 9.12 18.45 -16.71
C ALA A 303 9.25 19.98 -16.77
N ASN A 304 8.13 20.68 -16.90
CA ASN A 304 8.10 22.14 -16.83
C ASN A 304 8.63 22.62 -15.47
N PRO A 305 9.36 23.76 -15.37
CA PRO A 305 9.89 24.29 -14.10
C PRO A 305 8.83 24.56 -13.00
N ILE A 306 7.55 24.71 -13.35
CA ILE A 306 6.49 24.85 -12.35
C ILE A 306 6.13 23.52 -11.64
N VAL A 307 6.64 22.38 -12.13
CA VAL A 307 6.29 21.06 -11.63
C VAL A 307 7.22 20.64 -10.50
N THR A 308 6.65 20.35 -9.34
CA THR A 308 7.35 19.70 -8.23
C THR A 308 6.54 18.48 -7.81
N ILE A 309 7.20 17.31 -7.73
CA ILE A 309 6.59 16.03 -7.37
C ILE A 309 7.40 15.37 -6.26
N TYR A 310 6.71 14.87 -5.27
CA TYR A 310 7.30 14.09 -4.18
C TYR A 310 6.43 12.87 -3.86
N ASP A 311 7.03 11.86 -3.24
CA ASP A 311 6.29 10.77 -2.60
C ASP A 311 6.39 10.93 -1.08
N ASP A 312 5.23 10.91 -0.40
CA ASP A 312 5.16 11.25 1.03
C ASP A 312 4.39 10.17 1.81
N ALA A 313 5.14 9.30 2.47
CA ALA A 313 4.58 8.28 3.35
C ALA A 313 4.16 8.81 4.72
N THR A 314 4.41 10.11 5.00
CA THR A 314 4.18 10.71 6.33
C THR A 314 2.85 11.46 6.45
N LEU A 315 2.05 11.47 5.38
CA LEU A 315 0.73 12.10 5.39
C LEU A 315 -0.22 11.32 6.33
N PRO A 316 -0.77 11.94 7.40
CA PRO A 316 -1.64 11.22 8.31
C PRO A 316 -2.86 10.63 7.60
N HIS A 317 -3.21 9.39 7.93
CA HIS A 317 -4.42 8.68 7.48
C HIS A 317 -4.48 8.31 5.99
N TYR A 318 -3.54 8.73 5.16
CA TYR A 318 -3.52 8.34 3.76
C TYR A 318 -3.23 6.85 3.59
N ARG A 319 -3.77 6.26 2.52
CA ARG A 319 -3.67 4.82 2.25
C ARG A 319 -2.23 4.32 2.14
N GLY A 320 -1.35 5.10 1.51
CA GLY A 320 0.05 4.76 1.31
C GLY A 320 0.96 5.08 2.49
N SER A 321 0.45 5.69 3.56
CA SER A 321 1.27 6.12 4.69
C SER A 321 1.78 4.94 5.51
N LEU A 322 3.03 5.03 5.93
CA LEU A 322 3.73 4.00 6.71
C LEU A 322 4.64 4.69 7.74
N ASN A 323 4.71 4.15 8.94
CA ASN A 323 5.69 4.58 9.94
C ASN A 323 7.10 4.12 9.58
N VAL A 324 7.23 2.87 9.15
CA VAL A 324 8.44 2.27 8.59
C VAL A 324 8.06 1.45 7.36
N ASP A 325 8.97 1.31 6.40
CA ASP A 325 8.78 0.41 5.27
C ASP A 325 8.98 -1.07 5.66
N ASP A 326 8.92 -1.99 4.69
CA ASP A 326 9.03 -3.42 4.97
C ASP A 326 10.48 -3.91 5.10
N GLU A 327 11.44 -3.02 5.14
CA GLU A 327 12.85 -3.23 5.50
C GLU A 327 13.19 -2.57 6.86
N GLY A 328 12.18 -1.96 7.52
CA GLY A 328 12.35 -1.26 8.80
C GLY A 328 12.98 0.12 8.66
N THR A 329 13.07 0.66 7.46
CA THR A 329 13.55 2.02 7.22
C THR A 329 12.45 3.02 7.59
N PRO A 330 12.72 4.03 8.46
CA PRO A 330 11.76 5.10 8.71
C PRO A 330 11.37 5.80 7.43
N THR A 331 10.07 6.00 7.24
CA THR A 331 9.56 6.69 6.05
C THR A 331 9.74 8.20 6.16
N LYS A 332 9.79 8.84 5.02
CA LYS A 332 9.93 10.30 4.92
C LYS A 332 9.26 10.83 3.65
N LYS A 333 9.11 12.14 3.57
CA LYS A 333 8.80 12.83 2.31
C LYS A 333 10.02 12.77 1.42
N THR A 334 9.90 12.13 0.27
CA THR A 334 10.97 11.96 -0.73
C THR A 334 10.71 12.85 -1.93
N LEU A 335 11.56 13.85 -2.16
CA LEU A 335 11.49 14.72 -3.33
C LEU A 335 11.99 13.97 -4.56
N LEU A 336 11.19 13.95 -5.61
CA LEU A 336 11.45 13.23 -6.85
C LEU A 336 11.79 14.20 -7.99
N ILE A 337 10.92 15.17 -8.21
CA ILE A 337 11.09 16.23 -9.21
C ILE A 337 10.94 17.57 -8.49
N GLU A 338 11.94 18.43 -8.62
CA GLU A 338 11.96 19.78 -8.07
C GLU A 338 12.10 20.80 -9.20
N GLN A 339 11.10 21.68 -9.32
CA GLN A 339 11.07 22.68 -10.39
C GLN A 339 11.36 22.09 -11.78
N GLY A 340 10.72 20.93 -12.05
CA GLY A 340 10.87 20.18 -13.30
C GLY A 340 12.14 19.35 -13.44
N LYS A 341 13.08 19.44 -12.50
CA LYS A 341 14.35 18.70 -12.53
C LYS A 341 14.25 17.42 -11.72
N LEU A 342 14.67 16.29 -12.27
CA LEU A 342 14.72 15.02 -11.56
C LEU A 342 15.84 15.08 -10.50
N VAL A 343 15.47 14.89 -9.22
CA VAL A 343 16.39 15.01 -8.08
C VAL A 343 16.50 13.74 -7.23
N GLY A 344 15.63 12.76 -7.42
CA GLY A 344 15.64 11.54 -6.61
C GLY A 344 14.85 10.38 -7.21
N TYR A 345 15.06 9.20 -6.61
CA TYR A 345 14.34 7.96 -6.89
C TYR A 345 13.77 7.38 -5.60
N LEU A 346 12.76 6.52 -5.73
CA LEU A 346 12.23 5.72 -4.63
C LEU A 346 13.18 4.54 -4.38
N GLN A 347 13.76 4.48 -3.19
CA GLN A 347 14.86 3.57 -2.87
C GLN A 347 14.44 2.52 -1.84
N ASP A 348 14.69 1.24 -2.16
CA ASP A 348 14.84 0.17 -1.19
C ASP A 348 16.32 0.06 -0.76
N ARG A 349 16.62 -0.80 0.19
CA ARG A 349 17.99 -1.03 0.69
C ARG A 349 18.94 -1.52 -0.40
N LEU A 350 18.50 -2.49 -1.23
CA LEU A 350 19.36 -3.05 -2.28
C LEU A 350 19.71 -2.01 -3.34
N SER A 351 18.70 -1.33 -3.86
CA SER A 351 18.90 -0.30 -4.90
C SER A 351 19.74 0.87 -4.36
N ALA A 352 19.46 1.31 -3.12
CA ALA A 352 20.23 2.36 -2.46
C ALA A 352 21.73 2.00 -2.35
N LYS A 353 22.04 0.76 -1.88
CA LYS A 353 23.43 0.27 -1.80
C LYS A 353 24.10 0.29 -3.16
N LEU A 354 23.45 -0.24 -4.20
CA LEU A 354 24.04 -0.37 -5.53
C LEU A 354 24.14 0.96 -6.27
N MET A 355 23.25 1.90 -6.00
CA MET A 355 23.29 3.26 -6.54
C MET A 355 24.11 4.24 -5.68
N LYS A 356 24.72 3.75 -4.57
CA LYS A 356 25.53 4.53 -3.62
C LYS A 356 24.78 5.73 -3.05
N THR A 357 23.56 5.50 -2.63
CA THR A 357 22.68 6.45 -1.96
C THR A 357 22.09 5.84 -0.69
N GLU A 358 21.13 6.49 -0.05
CA GLU A 358 20.45 6.01 1.14
C GLU A 358 19.05 5.45 0.81
N ALA A 359 18.64 4.40 1.51
CA ALA A 359 17.25 3.95 1.52
C ALA A 359 16.35 5.06 2.09
N ASN A 360 15.18 5.22 1.51
CA ASN A 360 14.31 6.35 1.85
C ASN A 360 12.87 5.96 2.24
N GLY A 361 12.71 4.69 2.67
CA GLY A 361 11.44 4.21 3.22
C GLY A 361 10.44 3.74 2.16
N HIS A 362 10.94 3.25 1.04
CA HIS A 362 10.13 2.74 -0.07
C HIS A 362 10.35 1.26 -0.37
N GLY A 363 11.09 0.52 0.45
CA GLY A 363 11.23 -0.93 0.36
C GLY A 363 9.94 -1.61 0.80
N ARG A 364 9.08 -2.05 -0.14
CA ARG A 364 7.76 -2.61 0.15
C ARG A 364 7.58 -3.98 -0.47
N ARG A 365 6.83 -4.85 0.19
CA ARG A 365 6.46 -6.19 -0.26
C ARG A 365 4.94 -6.40 -0.22
N GLU A 366 4.45 -7.31 -1.02
CA GLU A 366 3.04 -7.66 -1.03
C GLU A 366 2.65 -8.44 0.23
N THR A 367 3.44 -9.47 0.57
CA THR A 367 3.29 -10.30 1.76
C THR A 367 4.66 -10.81 2.23
N TYR A 368 4.71 -11.57 3.34
CA TYR A 368 5.92 -12.27 3.79
C TYR A 368 6.49 -13.25 2.74
N GLN A 369 5.75 -13.60 1.71
CA GLN A 369 6.18 -14.51 0.63
C GLN A 369 7.02 -13.80 -0.44
N ASN A 370 7.01 -12.47 -0.46
CA ASN A 370 7.59 -11.64 -1.52
C ASN A 370 8.81 -10.88 -1.02
N ILE A 371 9.80 -10.72 -1.88
CA ILE A 371 10.93 -9.81 -1.62
C ILE A 371 10.44 -8.35 -1.64
N PRO A 372 11.00 -7.46 -0.80
CA PRO A 372 10.73 -6.04 -0.92
C PRO A 372 11.37 -5.48 -2.19
N ILE A 373 10.66 -4.56 -2.82
CA ILE A 373 11.10 -3.78 -3.97
C ILE A 373 10.75 -2.30 -3.76
N PRO A 374 11.40 -1.37 -4.46
CA PRO A 374 11.00 0.03 -4.40
C PRO A 374 9.56 0.21 -4.87
N ARG A 375 8.72 0.88 -4.06
CA ARG A 375 7.31 1.16 -4.38
C ARG A 375 6.89 2.51 -3.85
N MET A 376 5.95 3.15 -4.54
CA MET A 376 5.31 4.37 -4.09
C MET A 376 4.54 4.20 -2.79
N CYS A 377 4.42 5.28 -2.05
CA CYS A 377 3.53 5.44 -0.90
C CYS A 377 2.37 6.39 -1.28
N ASN A 378 2.58 7.70 -1.23
CA ASN A 378 1.61 8.68 -1.70
C ASN A 378 2.32 9.67 -2.63
N THR A 379 2.17 9.47 -3.92
CA THR A 379 2.78 10.33 -4.95
C THR A 379 1.96 11.59 -5.15
N ILE A 380 2.54 12.74 -4.95
CA ILE A 380 1.88 14.04 -4.89
C ILE A 380 2.51 15.00 -5.91
N LEU A 381 1.69 15.54 -6.80
CA LEU A 381 2.00 16.76 -7.52
C LEU A 381 1.75 17.95 -6.57
N ALA A 382 2.79 18.70 -6.25
CA ALA A 382 2.69 19.83 -5.35
C ALA A 382 1.73 20.90 -5.90
N ARG A 383 1.01 21.55 -4.99
CA ARG A 383 0.17 22.70 -5.35
C ARG A 383 1.05 23.84 -5.85
N GLY A 384 0.67 24.44 -6.96
CA GLY A 384 1.18 25.72 -7.44
C GLY A 384 0.37 26.92 -6.91
N ASP A 385 0.67 28.10 -7.41
CA ASP A 385 0.04 29.36 -6.98
C ASP A 385 -1.23 29.70 -7.78
N ALA A 386 -1.46 29.04 -8.93
CA ALA A 386 -2.60 29.32 -9.77
C ALA A 386 -3.92 28.83 -9.15
N ASP A 387 -4.97 29.63 -9.29
CA ASP A 387 -6.32 29.23 -8.92
C ASP A 387 -6.84 28.12 -9.87
N PRO A 388 -7.42 27.02 -9.33
CA PRO A 388 -7.91 25.92 -10.16
C PRO A 388 -8.95 26.34 -11.19
N GLU A 389 -9.83 27.30 -10.89
CA GLU A 389 -10.82 27.78 -11.85
C GLU A 389 -10.19 28.64 -12.96
N GLU A 390 -9.14 29.40 -12.64
CA GLU A 390 -8.37 30.15 -13.64
C GLU A 390 -7.66 29.22 -14.60
N ILE A 391 -7.12 28.10 -14.12
CA ILE A 391 -6.52 27.05 -14.97
C ILE A 391 -7.56 26.54 -15.96
N VAL A 392 -8.77 26.20 -15.52
CA VAL A 392 -9.86 25.73 -16.39
C VAL A 392 -10.22 26.82 -17.42
N ARG A 393 -10.40 28.07 -16.98
CA ARG A 393 -10.78 29.22 -17.84
C ARG A 393 -9.69 29.57 -18.86
N SER A 394 -8.42 29.27 -18.59
CA SER A 394 -7.30 29.56 -19.49
C SER A 394 -7.31 28.71 -20.77
N VAL A 395 -7.99 27.55 -20.74
CA VAL A 395 -8.09 26.64 -21.87
C VAL A 395 -9.33 26.97 -22.71
N LYS A 396 -9.16 27.61 -23.88
CA LYS A 396 -10.26 27.96 -24.77
C LYS A 396 -10.87 26.75 -25.47
N LYS A 397 -10.09 25.73 -25.79
CA LYS A 397 -10.51 24.49 -26.44
C LYS A 397 -9.62 23.35 -25.88
N GLY A 398 -10.22 22.32 -25.33
CA GLY A 398 -9.50 21.20 -24.70
C GLY A 398 -10.46 20.34 -23.87
N PHE A 399 -9.92 19.50 -23.03
CA PHE A 399 -10.67 18.66 -22.11
C PHE A 399 -10.45 19.04 -20.65
N TYR A 400 -11.49 18.88 -19.86
CA TYR A 400 -11.40 18.82 -18.41
C TYR A 400 -11.67 17.38 -17.95
N ALA A 401 -10.59 16.66 -17.60
CA ALA A 401 -10.66 15.31 -17.04
C ALA A 401 -10.97 15.41 -15.55
N ALA A 402 -12.26 15.45 -15.21
CA ALA A 402 -12.72 15.62 -13.82
C ALA A 402 -12.38 14.42 -12.93
N THR A 403 -12.41 13.20 -13.49
CA THR A 403 -12.07 11.94 -12.79
C THR A 403 -11.36 10.97 -13.73
N TYR A 404 -10.68 9.98 -13.15
CA TYR A 404 -10.07 8.85 -13.86
C TYR A 404 -10.69 7.55 -13.35
N GLN A 405 -10.94 6.60 -14.26
CA GLN A 405 -11.40 5.25 -13.87
C GLN A 405 -10.26 4.27 -13.70
N GLY A 406 -9.10 4.55 -14.25
CA GLY A 406 -7.90 3.74 -14.14
C GLY A 406 -6.82 4.20 -15.11
N GLY A 407 -5.65 3.62 -14.99
CA GLY A 407 -4.51 3.81 -15.88
C GLY A 407 -3.49 2.73 -15.67
N GLN A 408 -2.59 2.56 -16.61
CA GLN A 408 -1.41 1.71 -16.48
C GLN A 408 -0.28 2.25 -17.35
N VAL A 409 0.94 1.96 -16.95
CA VAL A 409 2.14 2.30 -17.71
C VAL A 409 2.81 1.02 -18.21
N GLN A 410 3.36 1.07 -19.42
CA GLN A 410 4.25 0.02 -19.92
C GLN A 410 5.68 0.24 -19.40
N ASP A 411 6.47 -0.82 -19.27
CA ASP A 411 7.88 -0.76 -18.85
C ASP A 411 8.72 0.22 -19.70
N SER A 412 8.31 0.44 -20.96
CA SER A 412 8.91 1.43 -21.85
C SER A 412 8.58 2.89 -21.48
N GLY A 413 7.78 3.13 -20.45
CA GLY A 413 7.32 4.46 -20.03
C GLY A 413 6.28 5.09 -20.94
N LYS A 414 5.65 4.32 -21.84
CA LYS A 414 4.46 4.78 -22.58
C LYS A 414 3.24 4.65 -21.68
N PHE A 415 2.56 5.77 -21.48
CA PHE A 415 1.29 5.88 -20.75
C PHE A 415 0.11 5.71 -21.70
#